data_c0fec04199b1ba90c2b53ad8f8bdb370
#
_entry.id   c0fec04199b1ba90c2b53ad8f8bdb370
#
_cell.length_a   1.000
_cell.length_b   1.000
_cell.length_c   1.000
_cell.angle_alpha   90.00
_cell.angle_beta   90.00
_cell.angle_gamma   90.00
#
_symmetry.space_group_name_H-M   'P 1'
#
loop_
_entity.id
_entity.type
_entity.pdbx_description
1 polymer ?
#
loop_
_entity_poly.entity_id
_entity_poly.type
_entity_poly.pdbx_seq_one_letter_code
_entity_poly.pdbx_strand_id
1 'polypeptide(L)'
;MMTIFKAGATMVLNAVLIATPAFAGKKDDTLNIAWDQPLDIADAYFNTSREGILAARMIWDQLIERDPDTFEYKASLATAWRWVDDLTLEFDLRRGVTFHNGQPFDADDVVYTFNFASDPANKSLQLGNVSWIKTVEKIDPFKIRIHLKSNFPAALEYVASPMPIYPHKYYAEVGPQGMARKPIGTGPYMVESLEPGKSIVFAKNTKYWDGSPKGKPSIGKVVQRFIPEKTTQIATLLAGELDLMWYVPTDQVENIRSVPGLAVTAGETMRVGYILFDAAGRSGDSPLKDVRVRRAIAHAIDRPQFTKSFFGTEARVLAAPCFYTQFGCFQYAAKYEFDLAKAKQLMAEAGYPNGFDTGLYAFRERKWVDALAGYMRTIGVRAKINQLQYPAFRDKNHTGVTPISFGDWGSYSINDASAILGNFFRGSADDFTGDKELQEWVKEGDTSADKDKRLAAYKNAITRIMDRMYALPMNSYSIYYAYTSDLNFRSYRDEIPRYYLYSWK
;
A
#
# COMPACT_ATOMS: atom_id res chain seq x y z
N MET A 1 12.04 -83.45 -36.47
CA MET A 1 12.16 -83.13 -35.07
C MET A 1 12.15 -81.61 -34.95
N MET A 2 11.00 -81.03 -34.66
CA MET A 2 10.77 -79.58 -34.73
C MET A 2 10.40 -79.10 -33.32
N THR A 3 11.25 -78.34 -32.72
CA THR A 3 11.11 -77.83 -31.31
C THR A 3 10.45 -76.46 -31.34
N ILE A 4 9.25 -76.36 -30.75
CA ILE A 4 8.47 -75.12 -30.67
C ILE A 4 8.87 -74.39 -29.39
N PHE A 5 9.43 -73.18 -29.51
CA PHE A 5 9.64 -72.23 -28.44
C PHE A 5 8.36 -71.46 -28.15
N LYS A 6 7.80 -71.58 -26.96
CA LYS A 6 6.75 -70.70 -26.45
C LYS A 6 7.37 -69.47 -25.81
N ALA A 7 7.16 -68.32 -26.41
CA ALA A 7 7.47 -67.01 -25.82
C ALA A 7 6.33 -66.57 -24.89
N GLY A 8 6.59 -66.47 -23.60
CA GLY A 8 5.69 -65.89 -22.60
C GLY A 8 5.87 -64.36 -22.58
N ALA A 9 4.82 -63.61 -22.97
CA ALA A 9 4.82 -62.16 -22.82
C ALA A 9 4.37 -61.79 -21.39
N THR A 10 5.27 -61.28 -20.57
CA THR A 10 5.00 -60.72 -19.27
C THR A 10 4.52 -59.27 -19.43
N MET A 11 3.23 -59.02 -19.23
CA MET A 11 2.64 -57.68 -19.24
C MET A 11 2.99 -56.98 -17.95
N VAL A 12 3.90 -56.01 -17.99
CA VAL A 12 4.21 -55.13 -16.83
C VAL A 12 3.16 -54.04 -16.80
N LEU A 13 2.25 -54.14 -15.83
CA LEU A 13 1.24 -53.12 -15.54
C LEU A 13 1.95 -51.94 -14.82
N ASN A 14 2.29 -50.88 -15.56
CA ASN A 14 2.74 -49.63 -14.98
C ASN A 14 1.54 -48.94 -14.32
N ALA A 15 1.45 -49.05 -12.98
CA ALA A 15 0.55 -48.24 -12.19
C ALA A 15 1.07 -46.78 -12.20
N VAL A 16 0.45 -45.95 -13.01
CA VAL A 16 0.62 -44.49 -12.94
C VAL A 16 0.04 -44.05 -11.59
N LEU A 17 0.90 -43.85 -10.61
CA LEU A 17 0.54 -43.13 -9.39
C LEU A 17 0.20 -41.71 -9.78
N ILE A 18 -1.11 -41.41 -9.88
CA ILE A 18 -1.61 -40.05 -9.91
C ILE A 18 -1.28 -39.47 -8.54
N ALA A 19 -0.13 -38.79 -8.40
CA ALA A 19 0.17 -38.01 -7.23
C ALA A 19 -0.90 -36.90 -7.16
N THR A 20 -1.84 -37.05 -6.23
CA THR A 20 -2.69 -35.91 -5.83
C THR A 20 -1.75 -34.79 -5.41
N PRO A 21 -1.91 -33.57 -5.92
CA PRO A 21 -1.11 -32.45 -5.50
C PRO A 21 -1.22 -32.33 -3.97
N ALA A 22 -0.16 -32.59 -3.26
CA ALA A 22 -0.06 -32.36 -1.83
C ALA A 22 0.04 -30.83 -1.71
N PHE A 23 -1.02 -30.16 -1.24
CA PHE A 23 -0.94 -28.75 -0.91
C PHE A 23 0.25 -28.56 0.04
N ALA A 24 1.21 -27.73 -0.38
CA ALA A 24 2.38 -27.43 0.40
C ALA A 24 1.95 -26.72 1.69
N GLY A 25 2.63 -27.01 2.78
CA GLY A 25 2.69 -26.13 3.90
C GLY A 25 1.91 -26.55 5.15
N LYS A 26 0.64 -26.98 5.08
CA LYS A 26 -0.13 -27.34 6.28
C LYS A 26 0.50 -28.51 7.07
N LYS A 27 1.07 -29.50 6.38
CA LYS A 27 1.65 -30.70 7.01
C LYS A 27 2.89 -30.42 7.83
N ASP A 28 3.66 -29.41 7.44
CA ASP A 28 4.90 -28.97 8.09
C ASP A 28 4.76 -27.59 8.74
N ASP A 29 3.52 -27.15 8.96
CA ASP A 29 3.15 -25.86 9.57
C ASP A 29 3.85 -24.65 8.90
N THR A 30 3.96 -24.69 7.56
CA THR A 30 4.63 -23.69 6.75
C THR A 30 3.66 -23.02 5.77
N LEU A 31 3.57 -21.69 5.78
CA LEU A 31 2.81 -20.89 4.83
C LEU A 31 3.71 -20.39 3.71
N ASN A 32 3.50 -20.89 2.48
CA ASN A 32 4.28 -20.51 1.30
C ASN A 32 3.58 -19.43 0.51
N ILE A 33 4.26 -18.29 0.28
CA ILE A 33 3.69 -17.10 -0.34
C ILE A 33 4.56 -16.65 -1.50
N ALA A 34 3.94 -16.19 -2.59
CA ALA A 34 4.64 -15.53 -3.69
C ALA A 34 4.47 -14.02 -3.65
N TRP A 35 5.57 -13.29 -3.92
CA TRP A 35 5.58 -11.86 -4.19
C TRP A 35 6.11 -11.57 -5.58
N ASP A 36 5.65 -10.46 -6.17
CA ASP A 36 6.06 -10.01 -7.51
C ASP A 36 7.13 -8.91 -7.49
N GLN A 37 7.46 -8.40 -6.30
CA GLN A 37 8.56 -7.47 -6.09
C GLN A 37 9.58 -8.07 -5.12
N PRO A 38 10.87 -7.89 -5.35
CA PRO A 38 11.89 -8.40 -4.44
C PRO A 38 11.92 -7.62 -3.13
N LEU A 39 12.28 -8.28 -2.04
CA LEU A 39 12.70 -7.63 -0.82
C LEU A 39 14.21 -7.46 -0.84
N ASP A 40 14.67 -6.28 -1.25
CA ASP A 40 16.11 -6.02 -1.38
C ASP A 40 16.78 -5.73 -0.03
N ILE A 41 16.05 -5.07 0.86
CA ILE A 41 16.54 -4.66 2.18
C ILE A 41 15.44 -4.85 3.23
N ALA A 42 15.76 -5.62 4.27
CA ALA A 42 14.84 -5.85 5.40
C ALA A 42 15.08 -4.85 6.54
N ASP A 43 15.23 -3.57 6.20
CA ASP A 43 15.21 -2.45 7.14
C ASP A 43 14.04 -1.54 6.80
N ALA A 44 13.09 -1.37 7.73
CA ALA A 44 11.85 -0.67 7.50
C ALA A 44 12.04 0.83 7.16
N TYR A 45 13.08 1.47 7.70
CA TYR A 45 13.36 2.88 7.43
C TYR A 45 14.12 3.11 6.11
N PHE A 46 14.68 2.05 5.54
CA PHE A 46 15.41 2.09 4.27
C PHE A 46 14.70 1.32 3.15
N ASN A 47 13.45 0.92 3.36
CA ASN A 47 12.62 0.26 2.37
C ASN A 47 11.30 1.01 2.15
N THR A 48 10.88 1.17 0.90
CA THR A 48 9.61 1.83 0.53
C THR A 48 8.63 0.89 -0.19
N SER A 49 9.03 -0.37 -0.39
CA SER A 49 8.17 -1.36 -1.05
C SER A 49 7.06 -1.86 -0.12
N ARG A 50 5.98 -2.35 -0.71
CA ARG A 50 4.90 -3.01 0.03
C ARG A 50 5.41 -4.25 0.78
N GLU A 51 6.28 -5.01 0.16
CA GLU A 51 6.91 -6.21 0.69
C GLU A 51 7.73 -5.90 1.94
N GLY A 52 8.45 -4.78 1.95
CA GLY A 52 9.16 -4.29 3.12
C GLY A 52 8.24 -3.93 4.29
N ILE A 53 7.09 -3.32 4.00
CA ILE A 53 6.07 -3.01 5.02
C ILE A 53 5.52 -4.31 5.63
N LEU A 54 5.24 -5.32 4.80
CA LEU A 54 4.75 -6.62 5.29
C LEU A 54 5.79 -7.35 6.14
N ALA A 55 7.05 -7.38 5.69
CA ALA A 55 8.15 -7.94 6.46
C ALA A 55 8.33 -7.21 7.80
N ALA A 56 8.24 -5.87 7.79
CA ALA A 56 8.34 -5.07 9.00
C ALA A 56 7.28 -5.44 10.05
N ARG A 57 6.03 -5.71 9.61
CA ARG A 57 4.94 -6.12 10.50
C ARG A 57 5.17 -7.49 11.15
N MET A 58 5.94 -8.35 10.51
CA MET A 58 6.30 -9.66 11.03
C MET A 58 7.42 -9.56 12.07
N ILE A 59 8.41 -8.71 11.83
CA ILE A 59 9.69 -8.66 12.56
C ILE A 59 9.61 -7.71 13.75
N TRP A 60 8.93 -6.57 13.64
CA TRP A 60 8.93 -5.51 14.64
C TRP A 60 7.53 -5.17 15.13
N ASP A 61 7.46 -4.59 16.32
CA ASP A 61 6.27 -3.93 16.83
C ASP A 61 6.46 -2.40 16.83
N GLN A 62 5.31 -1.71 16.80
CA GLN A 62 5.19 -0.26 16.94
C GLN A 62 4.81 0.09 18.39
N LEU A 63 4.86 1.38 18.75
CA LEU A 63 4.37 1.84 20.05
C LEU A 63 2.89 1.54 20.26
N ILE A 64 2.10 1.76 19.22
CA ILE A 64 0.67 1.43 19.17
C ILE A 64 0.37 0.66 17.91
N GLU A 65 -0.66 -0.15 17.90
CA GLU A 65 -1.15 -0.88 16.74
C GLU A 65 -2.52 -0.35 16.33
N ARG A 66 -2.79 -0.28 15.05
CA ARG A 66 -4.12 0.07 14.55
C ARG A 66 -4.89 -1.20 14.23
N ASP A 67 -6.07 -1.34 14.84
CA ASP A 67 -6.97 -2.44 14.52
C ASP A 67 -7.32 -2.42 13.02
N PRO A 68 -7.16 -3.53 12.29
CA PRO A 68 -7.32 -3.55 10.84
C PRO A 68 -8.78 -3.39 10.37
N ASP A 69 -9.75 -3.51 11.27
CA ASP A 69 -11.18 -3.45 10.96
C ASP A 69 -11.82 -2.14 11.38
N THR A 70 -11.58 -1.76 12.66
CA THR A 70 -12.16 -0.56 13.27
C THR A 70 -11.30 0.66 13.06
N PHE A 71 -10.01 0.48 12.73
CA PHE A 71 -8.97 1.51 12.67
C PHE A 71 -8.71 2.21 14.02
N GLU A 72 -9.22 1.67 15.12
CA GLU A 72 -8.93 2.14 16.47
C GLU A 72 -7.49 1.80 16.88
N TYR A 73 -6.90 2.68 17.70
CA TYR A 73 -5.55 2.44 18.23
C TYR A 73 -5.59 1.52 19.44
N LYS A 74 -4.74 0.51 19.41
CA LYS A 74 -4.54 -0.46 20.49
C LYS A 74 -3.15 -0.33 21.09
N ALA A 75 -3.04 -0.51 22.41
CA ALA A 75 -1.77 -0.55 23.11
C ALA A 75 -0.89 -1.69 22.58
N SER A 76 0.38 -1.37 22.24
CA SER A 76 1.40 -2.33 21.82
C SER A 76 2.65 -2.18 22.68
N LEU A 77 3.79 -1.72 22.15
CA LEU A 77 4.98 -1.43 22.97
C LEU A 77 4.75 -0.24 23.94
N ALA A 78 3.78 0.62 23.66
CA ALA A 78 3.24 1.56 24.63
C ALA A 78 1.95 1.01 25.26
N THR A 79 1.76 1.25 26.55
CA THR A 79 0.58 0.87 27.31
C THR A 79 -0.45 1.99 27.41
N ALA A 80 0.01 3.25 27.31
CA ALA A 80 -0.81 4.45 27.28
C ALA A 80 -0.10 5.57 26.52
N TRP A 81 -0.88 6.53 26.02
CA TRP A 81 -0.37 7.75 25.37
C TRP A 81 -1.31 8.90 25.59
N ARG A 82 -0.76 10.13 25.56
CA ARG A 82 -1.55 11.35 25.67
C ARG A 82 -0.84 12.54 25.04
N TRP A 83 -1.61 13.48 24.55
CA TRP A 83 -1.11 14.82 24.24
C TRP A 83 -0.92 15.59 25.55
N VAL A 84 0.31 16.05 25.81
CA VAL A 84 0.65 16.94 26.93
C VAL A 84 0.30 18.38 26.59
N ASP A 85 0.57 18.73 25.35
CA ASP A 85 0.23 19.98 24.67
C ASP A 85 0.17 19.74 23.17
N ASP A 86 -0.09 20.78 22.36
CA ASP A 86 -0.23 20.69 20.90
C ASP A 86 1.03 20.20 20.17
N LEU A 87 2.18 20.22 20.83
CA LEU A 87 3.49 19.86 20.24
C LEU A 87 4.18 18.72 20.96
N THR A 88 3.55 18.13 21.98
CA THR A 88 4.18 17.10 22.82
C THR A 88 3.27 15.91 23.03
N LEU A 89 3.69 14.75 22.54
CA LEU A 89 3.01 13.47 22.69
C LEU A 89 3.82 12.58 23.65
N GLU A 90 3.21 12.16 24.76
CA GLU A 90 3.85 11.32 25.79
C GLU A 90 3.35 9.88 25.69
N PHE A 91 4.26 8.91 25.88
CA PHE A 91 3.98 7.47 25.89
C PHE A 91 4.52 6.82 27.16
N ASP A 92 3.69 6.00 27.81
CA ASP A 92 4.09 5.04 28.83
C ASP A 92 4.42 3.70 28.15
N LEU A 93 5.64 3.17 28.37
CA LEU A 93 6.14 1.99 27.65
C LEU A 93 5.87 0.69 28.42
N ARG A 94 5.73 -0.40 27.67
CA ARG A 94 5.50 -1.74 28.21
C ARG A 94 6.77 -2.31 28.79
N ARG A 95 6.63 -2.92 29.98
CA ARG A 95 7.71 -3.65 30.65
C ARG A 95 7.72 -5.12 30.24
N GLY A 96 8.89 -5.77 30.34
CA GLY A 96 9.04 -7.21 30.16
C GLY A 96 9.03 -7.69 28.71
N VAL A 97 9.07 -6.78 27.71
CA VAL A 97 9.26 -7.13 26.30
C VAL A 97 10.75 -7.34 26.03
N THR A 98 11.07 -8.33 25.20
CA THR A 98 12.43 -8.60 24.75
C THR A 98 12.50 -8.66 23.22
N PHE A 99 13.62 -8.21 22.68
CA PHE A 99 13.94 -8.41 21.27
C PHE A 99 14.30 -9.87 20.97
N HIS A 100 14.30 -10.25 19.70
CA HIS A 100 14.63 -11.60 19.23
C HIS A 100 16.02 -12.10 19.68
N ASN A 101 16.94 -11.18 19.95
CA ASN A 101 18.28 -11.48 20.47
C ASN A 101 18.35 -11.53 22.01
N GLY A 102 17.22 -11.41 22.69
CA GLY A 102 17.11 -11.43 24.16
C GLY A 102 17.39 -10.12 24.87
N GLN A 103 17.73 -9.04 24.15
CA GLN A 103 17.89 -7.72 24.76
C GLN A 103 16.52 -7.21 25.26
N PRO A 104 16.43 -6.60 26.46
CA PRO A 104 15.20 -5.99 26.94
C PRO A 104 14.86 -4.72 26.15
N PHE A 105 13.58 -4.49 25.95
CA PHE A 105 13.05 -3.25 25.37
C PHE A 105 12.89 -2.18 26.45
N ASP A 106 13.31 -0.96 26.17
CA ASP A 106 13.11 0.21 27.02
C ASP A 106 13.03 1.53 26.22
N ALA A 107 13.04 2.66 26.94
CA ALA A 107 12.93 4.00 26.34
C ALA A 107 14.13 4.37 25.44
N ASP A 108 15.31 3.84 25.69
CA ASP A 108 16.49 4.13 24.87
C ASP A 108 16.31 3.63 23.44
N ASP A 109 15.60 2.50 23.26
CA ASP A 109 15.28 1.96 21.92
C ASP A 109 14.37 2.92 21.12
N VAL A 110 13.35 3.47 21.77
CA VAL A 110 12.41 4.40 21.11
C VAL A 110 13.12 5.72 20.77
N VAL A 111 13.83 6.28 21.76
CA VAL A 111 14.59 7.54 21.60
C VAL A 111 15.60 7.43 20.48
N TYR A 112 16.39 6.36 20.48
CA TYR A 112 17.37 6.12 19.44
C TYR A 112 16.71 5.96 18.05
N THR A 113 15.71 5.08 17.95
CA THR A 113 15.06 4.76 16.67
C THR A 113 14.47 5.98 16.01
N PHE A 114 13.70 6.76 16.74
CA PHE A 114 12.98 7.89 16.16
C PHE A 114 13.90 9.09 15.90
N ASN A 115 14.84 9.37 16.77
CA ASN A 115 15.82 10.44 16.52
C ASN A 115 16.73 10.08 15.33
N PHE A 116 17.16 8.82 15.22
CA PHE A 116 17.92 8.34 14.07
C PHE A 116 17.12 8.47 12.77
N ALA A 117 15.89 7.97 12.73
CA ALA A 117 15.06 7.95 11.53
C ALA A 117 14.65 9.35 11.06
N SER A 118 14.46 10.31 12.00
CA SER A 118 14.04 11.69 11.70
C SER A 118 15.20 12.64 11.37
N ASP A 119 16.44 12.23 11.58
CA ASP A 119 17.62 13.00 11.20
C ASP A 119 17.89 12.86 9.68
N PRO A 120 17.81 13.95 8.90
CA PRO A 120 18.08 13.93 7.46
C PRO A 120 19.50 13.43 7.11
N ALA A 121 20.47 13.58 8.02
CA ALA A 121 21.86 13.12 7.80
C ALA A 121 21.93 11.60 7.62
N ASN A 122 21.01 10.84 8.21
CA ASN A 122 20.94 9.38 8.10
C ASN A 122 20.29 8.89 6.79
N LYS A 123 19.75 9.80 5.96
CA LYS A 123 19.19 9.50 4.64
C LYS A 123 18.12 8.39 4.65
N SER A 124 17.31 8.35 5.69
CA SER A 124 16.16 7.44 5.75
C SER A 124 15.26 7.63 4.52
N LEU A 125 14.90 6.54 3.84
CA LEU A 125 13.94 6.58 2.73
C LEU A 125 12.51 6.85 3.21
N GLN A 126 12.26 6.66 4.51
CA GLN A 126 10.97 6.92 5.16
C GLN A 126 10.94 8.28 5.88
N LEU A 127 11.86 9.20 5.55
CA LEU A 127 11.94 10.51 6.20
C LEU A 127 10.59 11.26 6.18
N GLY A 128 9.79 11.12 5.12
CA GLY A 128 8.44 11.71 5.03
C GLY A 128 7.51 11.26 6.17
N ASN A 129 7.67 10.03 6.68
CA ASN A 129 6.85 9.48 7.75
C ASN A 129 7.27 9.94 9.15
N VAL A 130 8.48 10.44 9.32
CA VAL A 130 9.07 10.83 10.61
C VAL A 130 9.49 12.30 10.66
N SER A 131 9.40 13.04 9.56
CA SER A 131 9.87 14.42 9.42
C SER A 131 9.15 15.43 10.34
N TRP A 132 7.96 15.08 10.84
CA TRP A 132 7.18 15.86 11.81
C TRP A 132 7.79 15.84 13.22
N ILE A 133 8.65 14.85 13.53
CA ILE A 133 9.36 14.75 14.80
C ILE A 133 10.47 15.81 14.86
N LYS A 134 10.52 16.58 15.95
CA LYS A 134 11.63 17.48 16.28
C LYS A 134 12.71 16.72 17.04
N THR A 135 12.32 16.01 18.08
CA THR A 135 13.18 15.18 18.93
C THR A 135 12.33 14.24 19.79
N VAL A 136 12.92 13.16 20.24
CA VAL A 136 12.33 12.26 21.23
C VAL A 136 13.18 12.27 22.49
N GLU A 137 12.55 12.49 23.63
CA GLU A 137 13.16 12.62 24.94
C GLU A 137 12.82 11.43 25.83
N LYS A 138 13.81 10.89 26.52
CA LYS A 138 13.63 9.92 27.59
C LYS A 138 13.28 10.62 28.90
N ILE A 139 12.12 10.33 29.49
CA ILE A 139 11.70 10.84 30.79
C ILE A 139 12.14 9.89 31.89
N ASP A 140 11.90 8.59 31.70
CA ASP A 140 12.37 7.51 32.56
C ASP A 140 12.60 6.24 31.71
N PRO A 141 13.05 5.10 32.28
CA PRO A 141 13.30 3.89 31.51
C PRO A 141 12.08 3.34 30.72
N PHE A 142 10.86 3.75 31.09
CA PHE A 142 9.61 3.30 30.46
C PHE A 142 8.66 4.46 30.16
N LYS A 143 9.20 5.65 29.93
CA LYS A 143 8.43 6.83 29.52
C LYS A 143 9.23 7.71 28.57
N ILE A 144 8.58 8.11 27.47
CA ILE A 144 9.18 9.03 26.50
C ILE A 144 8.22 10.17 26.15
N ARG A 145 8.80 11.26 25.63
CA ARG A 145 8.07 12.32 24.95
C ARG A 145 8.57 12.51 23.53
N ILE A 146 7.63 12.61 22.59
CA ILE A 146 7.90 13.01 21.22
C ILE A 146 7.55 14.50 21.10
N HIS A 147 8.55 15.35 20.83
CA HIS A 147 8.34 16.76 20.54
C HIS A 147 8.19 16.94 19.04
N LEU A 148 7.16 17.65 18.63
CA LEU A 148 6.82 17.89 17.22
C LEU A 148 7.42 19.20 16.74
N LYS A 149 7.73 19.30 15.45
CA LYS A 149 8.17 20.56 14.80
C LYS A 149 7.03 21.55 14.63
N SER A 150 5.83 21.04 14.42
CA SER A 150 4.58 21.78 14.30
C SER A 150 3.44 20.86 14.69
N ASN A 151 2.28 21.41 14.98
CA ASN A 151 1.11 20.59 15.27
C ASN A 151 0.84 19.60 14.12
N PHE A 152 0.69 18.32 14.46
CA PHE A 152 0.48 17.22 13.51
C PHE A 152 -0.48 16.18 14.09
N PRO A 153 -1.80 16.43 14.03
CA PRO A 153 -2.82 15.57 14.65
C PRO A 153 -2.83 14.12 14.13
N ALA A 154 -2.33 13.89 12.92
CA ALA A 154 -2.18 12.55 12.34
C ALA A 154 -1.01 11.75 12.93
N ALA A 155 -0.23 12.28 13.89
CA ALA A 155 0.96 11.62 14.43
C ALA A 155 0.72 10.18 14.89
N LEU A 156 -0.44 9.90 15.51
CA LEU A 156 -0.78 8.56 15.99
C LEU A 156 -0.94 7.56 14.83
N GLU A 157 -1.44 7.97 13.65
CA GLU A 157 -1.51 7.13 12.45
C GLU A 157 -0.10 6.67 12.02
N TYR A 158 0.87 7.60 12.08
CA TYR A 158 2.24 7.30 11.70
C TYR A 158 2.94 6.41 12.72
N VAL A 159 2.74 6.69 14.01
CA VAL A 159 3.29 5.85 15.11
C VAL A 159 2.69 4.44 15.06
N ALA A 160 1.44 4.28 14.65
CA ALA A 160 0.73 3.00 14.60
C ALA A 160 1.08 2.14 13.36
N SER A 161 1.72 2.69 12.35
CA SER A 161 1.90 1.94 11.10
C SER A 161 3.35 1.91 10.60
N PRO A 162 3.95 2.98 10.04
CA PRO A 162 5.25 2.86 9.38
C PRO A 162 6.46 3.01 10.34
N MET A 163 6.27 3.10 11.65
CA MET A 163 7.32 3.46 12.60
C MET A 163 7.63 2.33 13.61
N PRO A 164 8.28 1.23 13.20
CA PRO A 164 8.69 0.15 14.10
C PRO A 164 9.85 0.59 15.01
N ILE A 165 10.00 -0.11 16.17
CA ILE A 165 11.06 0.16 17.13
C ILE A 165 12.21 -0.83 16.98
N TYR A 166 13.43 -0.33 16.99
CA TYR A 166 14.68 -1.09 16.82
C TYR A 166 15.46 -1.23 18.14
N PRO A 167 16.21 -2.33 18.33
CA PRO A 167 17.13 -2.48 19.47
C PRO A 167 18.32 -1.54 19.29
N HIS A 168 18.37 -0.47 20.08
CA HIS A 168 19.33 0.62 19.89
C HIS A 168 20.80 0.19 19.89
N LYS A 169 21.22 -0.69 20.81
CA LYS A 169 22.60 -1.16 20.90
C LYS A 169 23.01 -1.94 19.65
N TYR A 170 22.14 -2.88 19.23
CA TYR A 170 22.40 -3.66 18.04
C TYR A 170 22.42 -2.79 16.78
N TYR A 171 21.43 -1.91 16.62
CA TYR A 171 21.37 -1.07 15.43
C TYR A 171 22.51 -0.05 15.35
N ALA A 172 22.95 0.52 16.50
CA ALA A 172 24.09 1.40 16.53
C ALA A 172 25.41 0.69 16.13
N GLU A 173 25.52 -0.61 16.44
CA GLU A 173 26.68 -1.43 16.08
C GLU A 173 26.67 -1.80 14.58
N VAL A 174 25.53 -2.28 14.06
CA VAL A 174 25.48 -2.90 12.72
C VAL A 174 25.01 -1.96 11.61
N GLY A 175 24.31 -0.89 11.97
CA GLY A 175 23.71 0.06 11.03
C GLY A 175 22.64 -0.54 10.12
N PRO A 176 22.15 0.23 9.11
CA PRO A 176 21.11 -0.22 8.19
C PRO A 176 21.48 -1.51 7.43
N GLN A 177 22.71 -1.62 6.98
CA GLN A 177 23.18 -2.79 6.22
C GLN A 177 23.25 -4.05 7.06
N GLY A 178 23.64 -3.94 8.33
CA GLY A 178 23.66 -5.06 9.27
C GLY A 178 22.23 -5.48 9.64
N MET A 179 21.35 -4.51 9.96
CA MET A 179 19.92 -4.77 10.21
C MET A 179 19.26 -5.45 9.01
N ALA A 180 19.58 -5.00 7.79
CA ALA A 180 19.03 -5.59 6.57
C ALA A 180 19.43 -7.06 6.37
N ARG A 181 20.63 -7.45 6.80
CA ARG A 181 21.13 -8.84 6.68
C ARG A 181 20.62 -9.75 7.80
N LYS A 182 20.50 -9.22 8.99
CA LYS A 182 20.04 -9.95 10.18
C LYS A 182 19.06 -9.08 10.97
N PRO A 183 17.80 -9.02 10.54
CA PRO A 183 16.80 -8.20 11.22
C PRO A 183 16.52 -8.72 12.63
N ILE A 184 16.54 -7.81 13.60
CA ILE A 184 16.23 -8.09 15.02
C ILE A 184 15.09 -7.15 15.44
N GLY A 185 13.99 -7.72 15.91
CA GLY A 185 12.83 -6.97 16.39
C GLY A 185 12.20 -7.59 17.61
N THR A 186 11.04 -7.11 18.00
CA THR A 186 10.20 -7.64 19.08
C THR A 186 9.02 -8.48 18.56
N GLY A 187 8.85 -8.55 17.23
CA GLY A 187 7.65 -9.02 16.57
C GLY A 187 7.34 -10.50 16.68
N PRO A 188 6.18 -10.92 16.13
CA PRO A 188 5.67 -12.29 16.23
C PRO A 188 6.49 -13.32 15.46
N TYR A 189 7.33 -12.90 14.51
CA TYR A 189 8.21 -13.77 13.75
C TYR A 189 9.64 -13.24 13.74
N MET A 190 10.59 -14.17 13.69
CA MET A 190 12.03 -13.92 13.52
C MET A 190 12.43 -14.29 12.11
N VAL A 191 13.42 -13.61 11.54
CA VAL A 191 14.02 -14.02 10.27
C VAL A 191 14.96 -15.19 10.50
N GLU A 192 14.62 -16.34 9.91
CA GLU A 192 15.45 -17.55 9.92
C GLU A 192 16.51 -17.49 8.82
N SER A 193 16.11 -17.07 7.61
CA SER A 193 17.02 -16.83 6.49
C SER A 193 16.50 -15.73 5.57
N LEU A 194 17.42 -15.04 4.92
CA LEU A 194 17.15 -14.02 3.93
C LEU A 194 18.13 -14.18 2.77
N GLU A 195 17.58 -14.47 1.58
CA GLU A 195 18.29 -14.43 0.32
C GLU A 195 17.82 -13.22 -0.49
N PRO A 196 18.60 -12.11 -0.54
CA PRO A 196 18.19 -10.90 -1.23
C PRO A 196 17.74 -11.16 -2.68
N GLY A 197 16.61 -10.59 -3.07
CA GLY A 197 16.03 -10.77 -4.39
C GLY A 197 15.44 -12.16 -4.68
N LYS A 198 15.40 -13.09 -3.72
CA LYS A 198 14.86 -14.45 -3.91
C LYS A 198 13.80 -14.82 -2.88
N SER A 199 14.16 -14.81 -1.59
CA SER A 199 13.24 -15.27 -0.54
C SER A 199 13.61 -14.75 0.84
N ILE A 200 12.60 -14.75 1.71
CA ILE A 200 12.76 -14.58 3.15
C ILE A 200 11.96 -15.66 3.87
N VAL A 201 12.58 -16.26 4.89
CA VAL A 201 11.96 -17.27 5.74
C VAL A 201 11.81 -16.71 7.14
N PHE A 202 10.58 -16.73 7.62
CA PHE A 202 10.22 -16.30 8.96
C PHE A 202 9.90 -17.55 9.82
N ALA A 203 10.52 -17.65 10.99
CA ALA A 203 10.19 -18.63 12.01
C ALA A 203 9.37 -17.95 13.12
N LYS A 204 8.36 -18.65 13.62
CA LYS A 204 7.52 -18.19 14.73
C LYS A 204 8.37 -17.86 15.97
N ASN A 205 8.16 -16.66 16.51
CA ASN A 205 8.73 -16.27 17.78
C ASN A 205 7.95 -16.94 18.93
N THR A 206 8.43 -18.06 19.43
CA THR A 206 7.79 -18.80 20.54
C THR A 206 7.81 -18.04 21.87
N LYS A 207 8.68 -17.02 21.99
CA LYS A 207 8.78 -16.13 23.15
C LYS A 207 8.09 -14.78 22.93
N TYR A 208 7.24 -14.69 21.89
CA TYR A 208 6.51 -13.46 21.64
C TYR A 208 5.68 -13.04 22.85
N TRP A 209 5.78 -11.77 23.23
CA TRP A 209 5.24 -11.25 24.49
C TRP A 209 3.71 -11.34 24.58
N ASP A 210 3.19 -11.55 25.79
CA ASP A 210 1.75 -11.71 26.05
C ASP A 210 1.02 -10.38 26.02
N GLY A 211 -0.24 -10.40 25.53
CA GLY A 211 -1.07 -9.22 25.43
C GLY A 211 -0.75 -8.30 24.25
N SER A 212 0.05 -8.76 23.28
CA SER A 212 0.21 -8.06 22.01
C SER A 212 -1.11 -8.00 21.24
N PRO A 213 -1.48 -6.84 20.66
CA PRO A 213 -2.66 -6.74 19.80
C PRO A 213 -2.53 -7.57 18.52
N LYS A 214 -1.34 -7.99 18.13
CA LYS A 214 -1.09 -8.91 17.02
C LYS A 214 -1.42 -10.38 17.37
N GLY A 215 -1.60 -10.70 18.67
CA GLY A 215 -1.80 -12.07 19.12
C GLY A 215 -0.57 -12.97 18.96
N LYS A 216 -0.66 -14.19 19.43
CA LYS A 216 0.37 -15.22 19.20
C LYS A 216 0.19 -15.82 17.81
N PRO A 217 1.21 -15.87 16.96
CA PRO A 217 1.08 -16.47 15.63
C PRO A 217 0.75 -17.96 15.73
N SER A 218 -0.17 -18.45 14.89
CA SER A 218 -0.54 -19.86 14.84
C SER A 218 0.41 -20.66 13.97
N ILE A 219 0.78 -20.15 12.79
CA ILE A 219 1.62 -20.83 11.80
C ILE A 219 3.08 -20.79 12.24
N GLY A 220 3.77 -21.94 12.17
CA GLY A 220 5.15 -22.08 12.63
C GLY A 220 6.18 -21.40 11.75
N LYS A 221 5.97 -21.43 10.43
CA LYS A 221 6.92 -20.86 9.45
C LYS A 221 6.18 -20.14 8.33
N VAL A 222 6.74 -19.04 7.83
CA VAL A 222 6.27 -18.33 6.63
C VAL A 222 7.44 -18.20 5.66
N VAL A 223 7.27 -18.74 4.46
CA VAL A 223 8.25 -18.66 3.37
C VAL A 223 7.71 -17.74 2.30
N GLN A 224 8.38 -16.61 2.08
CA GLN A 224 8.03 -15.66 1.03
C GLN A 224 9.03 -15.78 -0.10
N ARG A 225 8.56 -16.13 -1.30
CA ARG A 225 9.38 -16.27 -2.50
C ARG A 225 9.11 -15.13 -3.47
N PHE A 226 10.16 -14.58 -4.05
CA PHE A 226 10.05 -13.64 -5.15
C PHE A 226 9.81 -14.41 -6.46
N ILE A 227 8.63 -14.23 -7.03
CA ILE A 227 8.22 -14.80 -8.32
C ILE A 227 7.57 -13.66 -9.12
N PRO A 228 8.28 -12.97 -10.02
CA PRO A 228 7.78 -11.76 -10.66
C PRO A 228 6.57 -12.01 -11.58
N GLU A 229 6.56 -13.15 -12.27
CA GLU A 229 5.56 -13.44 -13.29
C GLU A 229 4.29 -14.05 -12.70
N LYS A 230 3.14 -13.41 -12.89
CA LYS A 230 1.84 -13.88 -12.35
C LYS A 230 1.44 -15.25 -12.89
N THR A 231 1.77 -15.55 -14.15
CA THR A 231 1.54 -16.89 -14.73
C THR A 231 2.32 -17.98 -14.01
N THR A 232 3.56 -17.69 -13.61
CA THR A 232 4.39 -18.60 -12.83
C THR A 232 3.84 -18.75 -11.41
N GLN A 233 3.39 -17.65 -10.75
CA GLN A 233 2.74 -17.74 -9.46
C GLN A 233 1.50 -18.64 -9.50
N ILE A 234 0.65 -18.46 -10.51
CA ILE A 234 -0.55 -19.29 -10.72
C ILE A 234 -0.17 -20.76 -10.92
N ALA A 235 0.78 -21.05 -11.80
CA ALA A 235 1.24 -22.44 -12.03
C ALA A 235 1.77 -23.07 -10.74
N THR A 236 2.55 -22.34 -9.93
CA THR A 236 3.09 -22.80 -8.66
C THR A 236 1.98 -23.02 -7.62
N LEU A 237 0.95 -22.16 -7.60
CA LEU A 237 -0.23 -22.37 -6.74
C LEU A 237 -1.01 -23.62 -7.16
N LEU A 238 -1.23 -23.82 -8.46
CA LEU A 238 -1.94 -25.00 -8.99
C LEU A 238 -1.16 -26.30 -8.77
N ALA A 239 0.17 -26.23 -8.71
CA ALA A 239 1.03 -27.37 -8.38
C ALA A 239 1.04 -27.68 -6.86
N GLY A 240 0.41 -26.85 -6.03
CA GLY A 240 0.40 -27.01 -4.58
C GLY A 240 1.70 -26.63 -3.89
N GLU A 241 2.54 -25.83 -4.53
CA GLU A 241 3.81 -25.33 -3.96
C GLU A 241 3.68 -23.92 -3.37
N LEU A 242 2.53 -23.26 -3.53
CA LEU A 242 2.13 -22.04 -2.86
C LEU A 242 0.83 -22.26 -2.11
N ASP A 243 0.69 -21.59 -0.98
CA ASP A 243 -0.52 -21.56 -0.16
C ASP A 243 -1.30 -20.26 -0.35
N LEU A 244 -0.63 -19.18 -0.77
CA LEU A 244 -1.23 -17.85 -0.96
C LEU A 244 -0.49 -17.06 -2.04
N MET A 245 -1.26 -16.47 -2.94
CA MET A 245 -0.83 -15.38 -3.82
C MET A 245 -1.82 -14.22 -3.80
N TRP A 246 -1.36 -13.04 -4.11
CA TRP A 246 -2.18 -11.83 -4.20
C TRP A 246 -2.01 -11.12 -5.55
N TYR A 247 -2.90 -10.15 -5.83
CA TYR A 247 -3.01 -9.53 -7.15
C TYR A 247 -3.25 -10.56 -8.26
N VAL A 248 -4.17 -11.48 -7.99
CA VAL A 248 -4.64 -12.44 -9.01
C VAL A 248 -5.26 -11.63 -10.16
N PRO A 249 -4.83 -11.86 -11.42
CA PRO A 249 -5.47 -11.24 -12.58
C PRO A 249 -6.97 -11.57 -12.64
N THR A 250 -7.80 -10.56 -12.92
CA THR A 250 -9.27 -10.71 -12.89
C THR A 250 -9.80 -11.77 -13.85
N ASP A 251 -9.11 -11.98 -14.99
CA ASP A 251 -9.41 -12.99 -15.98
C ASP A 251 -9.04 -14.42 -15.55
N GLN A 252 -8.25 -14.58 -14.47
CA GLN A 252 -7.86 -15.87 -13.90
C GLN A 252 -8.67 -16.29 -12.68
N VAL A 253 -9.49 -15.39 -12.13
CA VAL A 253 -10.23 -15.61 -10.89
C VAL A 253 -11.13 -16.85 -10.96
N GLU A 254 -11.95 -16.97 -11.99
CA GLU A 254 -12.89 -18.10 -12.12
C GLU A 254 -12.15 -19.41 -12.42
N ASN A 255 -11.06 -19.36 -13.19
CA ASN A 255 -10.23 -20.53 -13.47
C ASN A 255 -9.66 -21.12 -12.16
N ILE A 256 -9.10 -20.27 -11.29
CA ILE A 256 -8.53 -20.72 -10.01
C ILE A 256 -9.63 -21.16 -9.05
N ARG A 257 -10.76 -20.44 -8.99
CA ARG A 257 -11.90 -20.78 -8.11
C ARG A 257 -12.50 -22.16 -8.43
N SER A 258 -12.42 -22.59 -9.68
CA SER A 258 -12.92 -23.89 -10.11
C SER A 258 -12.05 -25.08 -9.68
N VAL A 259 -10.84 -24.82 -9.18
CA VAL A 259 -9.90 -25.86 -8.76
C VAL A 259 -10.23 -26.35 -7.34
N PRO A 260 -10.51 -27.63 -7.13
CA PRO A 260 -10.75 -28.17 -5.80
C PRO A 260 -9.56 -27.91 -4.85
N GLY A 261 -9.84 -27.47 -3.64
CA GLY A 261 -8.82 -27.17 -2.64
C GLY A 261 -8.27 -25.76 -2.71
N LEU A 262 -8.68 -24.93 -3.68
CA LEU A 262 -8.36 -23.51 -3.74
C LEU A 262 -9.57 -22.64 -3.45
N ALA A 263 -9.31 -21.42 -3.00
CA ALA A 263 -10.31 -20.38 -2.79
C ALA A 263 -9.81 -19.05 -3.35
N VAL A 264 -10.72 -18.19 -3.79
CA VAL A 264 -10.41 -16.83 -4.24
C VAL A 264 -11.32 -15.85 -3.53
N THR A 265 -10.72 -14.86 -2.86
CA THR A 265 -11.44 -13.77 -2.18
C THR A 265 -11.02 -12.43 -2.78
N ALA A 266 -11.99 -11.57 -3.06
CA ALA A 266 -11.75 -10.18 -3.37
C ALA A 266 -11.78 -9.33 -2.08
N GLY A 267 -10.93 -8.32 -2.00
CA GLY A 267 -10.92 -7.34 -0.92
C GLY A 267 -10.79 -5.92 -1.46
N GLU A 268 -11.76 -5.05 -1.13
CA GLU A 268 -11.62 -3.62 -1.41
C GLU A 268 -10.49 -3.04 -0.55
N THR A 269 -9.73 -2.12 -1.12
CA THR A 269 -8.58 -1.49 -0.46
C THR A 269 -8.70 0.01 -0.43
N MET A 270 -7.95 0.68 0.47
CA MET A 270 -7.86 2.14 0.56
C MET A 270 -7.06 2.77 -0.60
N ARG A 271 -6.64 1.98 -1.59
CA ARG A 271 -5.97 2.49 -2.77
C ARG A 271 -6.94 3.23 -3.66
N VAL A 272 -6.58 4.43 -4.05
CA VAL A 272 -7.37 5.36 -4.87
C VAL A 272 -6.72 5.49 -6.23
N GLY A 273 -7.45 5.16 -7.30
CA GLY A 273 -7.08 5.48 -8.67
C GLY A 273 -7.46 6.91 -8.99
N TYR A 274 -6.60 7.62 -9.71
CA TYR A 274 -6.83 9.03 -10.07
C TYR A 274 -6.22 9.40 -11.42
N ILE A 275 -6.80 10.43 -12.03
CA ILE A 275 -6.16 11.21 -13.09
C ILE A 275 -5.86 12.59 -12.51
N LEU A 276 -4.60 13.04 -12.56
CA LEU A 276 -4.20 14.40 -12.21
C LEU A 276 -3.98 15.19 -13.48
N PHE A 277 -4.36 16.47 -13.44
CA PHE A 277 -4.23 17.41 -14.54
C PHE A 277 -3.26 18.54 -14.18
N ASP A 278 -2.37 18.87 -15.09
CA ASP A 278 -1.51 20.07 -14.93
C ASP A 278 -2.31 21.36 -15.18
N ALA A 279 -2.97 21.81 -14.13
CA ALA A 279 -3.74 23.05 -14.16
C ALA A 279 -2.86 24.30 -14.00
N ALA A 280 -1.66 24.15 -13.44
CA ALA A 280 -0.68 25.22 -13.25
C ALA A 280 0.12 25.54 -14.51
N GLY A 281 0.17 24.61 -15.48
CA GLY A 281 1.01 24.76 -16.69
C GLY A 281 2.49 24.50 -16.45
N ARG A 282 2.83 23.62 -15.49
CA ARG A 282 4.22 23.19 -15.22
C ARG A 282 4.84 22.44 -16.40
N SER A 283 4.00 21.68 -17.13
CA SER A 283 4.42 20.95 -18.34
C SER A 283 4.45 21.80 -19.61
N GLY A 284 4.17 23.08 -19.48
CA GLY A 284 4.08 24.05 -20.56
C GLY A 284 2.68 24.62 -20.75
N ASP A 285 2.52 25.48 -21.78
CA ASP A 285 1.20 26.02 -22.09
C ASP A 285 0.29 24.92 -22.68
N SER A 286 -0.88 24.75 -22.08
CA SER A 286 -1.75 23.62 -22.39
C SER A 286 -3.23 24.00 -22.20
N PRO A 287 -4.12 23.45 -23.05
CA PRO A 287 -5.58 23.55 -22.84
C PRO A 287 -6.05 23.06 -21.47
N LEU A 288 -5.26 22.23 -20.79
CA LEU A 288 -5.57 21.71 -19.45
C LEU A 288 -5.60 22.79 -18.35
N LYS A 289 -5.11 24.00 -18.60
CA LYS A 289 -5.26 25.15 -17.71
C LYS A 289 -6.72 25.59 -17.59
N ASP A 290 -7.54 25.36 -18.63
CA ASP A 290 -8.97 25.65 -18.62
C ASP A 290 -9.74 24.51 -17.88
N VAL A 291 -10.49 24.91 -16.86
CA VAL A 291 -11.32 23.96 -16.09
C VAL A 291 -12.39 23.27 -16.94
N ARG A 292 -12.91 23.94 -18.01
CA ARG A 292 -13.89 23.34 -18.90
C ARG A 292 -13.32 22.16 -19.66
N VAL A 293 -12.04 22.23 -20.07
CA VAL A 293 -11.33 21.13 -20.73
C VAL A 293 -11.17 19.94 -19.76
N ARG A 294 -10.75 20.19 -18.51
CA ARG A 294 -10.61 19.10 -17.51
C ARG A 294 -11.96 18.45 -17.18
N ARG A 295 -13.03 19.26 -17.05
CA ARG A 295 -14.40 18.74 -16.87
C ARG A 295 -14.90 17.96 -18.09
N ALA A 296 -14.56 18.40 -19.30
CA ALA A 296 -14.89 17.68 -20.53
C ALA A 296 -14.26 16.28 -20.54
N ILE A 297 -12.98 16.18 -20.16
CA ILE A 297 -12.31 14.87 -20.01
C ILE A 297 -13.01 14.01 -18.94
N ALA A 298 -13.41 14.60 -17.82
CA ALA A 298 -14.11 13.88 -16.77
C ALA A 298 -15.47 13.31 -17.24
N HIS A 299 -16.25 14.08 -18.01
CA HIS A 299 -17.53 13.62 -18.59
C HIS A 299 -17.34 12.63 -19.75
N ALA A 300 -16.18 12.61 -20.41
CA ALA A 300 -15.89 11.67 -21.50
C ALA A 300 -15.53 10.26 -21.02
N ILE A 301 -15.20 10.07 -19.74
CA ILE A 301 -14.77 8.79 -19.18
C ILE A 301 -15.93 8.11 -18.45
N ASP A 302 -16.36 6.94 -18.97
CA ASP A 302 -17.31 6.06 -18.27
C ASP A 302 -16.62 5.34 -17.12
N ARG A 303 -16.52 6.03 -15.95
CA ARG A 303 -15.87 5.51 -14.75
C ARG A 303 -16.55 4.24 -14.21
N PRO A 304 -17.90 4.12 -14.16
CA PRO A 304 -18.55 2.88 -13.77
C PRO A 304 -18.14 1.69 -14.64
N GLN A 305 -18.18 1.85 -15.98
CA GLN A 305 -17.80 0.79 -16.90
C GLN A 305 -16.29 0.46 -16.79
N PHE A 306 -15.44 1.48 -16.69
CA PHE A 306 -14.00 1.32 -16.51
C PHE A 306 -13.71 0.54 -15.21
N THR A 307 -14.33 0.94 -14.10
CA THR A 307 -14.15 0.30 -12.79
C THR A 307 -14.58 -1.17 -12.84
N LYS A 308 -15.77 -1.45 -13.35
CA LYS A 308 -16.30 -2.80 -13.47
C LYS A 308 -15.41 -3.69 -14.34
N SER A 309 -14.95 -3.17 -15.49
CA SER A 309 -14.17 -3.95 -16.46
C SER A 309 -12.78 -4.32 -15.98
N PHE A 310 -12.14 -3.46 -15.18
CA PHE A 310 -10.72 -3.64 -14.81
C PHE A 310 -10.49 -3.99 -13.34
N PHE A 311 -11.43 -3.67 -12.45
CA PHE A 311 -11.27 -3.83 -11.00
C PHE A 311 -12.34 -4.72 -10.36
N GLY A 312 -13.31 -5.20 -11.17
CA GLY A 312 -14.35 -6.09 -10.68
C GLY A 312 -15.48 -5.38 -9.93
N THR A 313 -16.35 -6.16 -9.31
CA THR A 313 -17.59 -5.69 -8.66
C THR A 313 -17.38 -5.14 -7.26
N GLU A 314 -16.27 -5.51 -6.60
CA GLU A 314 -15.93 -5.04 -5.24
C GLU A 314 -15.32 -3.64 -5.23
N ALA A 315 -14.75 -3.19 -6.36
CA ALA A 315 -14.27 -1.83 -6.51
C ALA A 315 -15.44 -0.87 -6.79
N ARG A 316 -15.32 0.36 -6.31
CA ARG A 316 -16.33 1.40 -6.50
C ARG A 316 -15.75 2.66 -7.11
N VAL A 317 -16.56 3.41 -7.85
CA VAL A 317 -16.22 4.74 -8.32
C VAL A 317 -16.14 5.68 -7.12
N LEU A 318 -15.06 6.45 -7.02
CA LEU A 318 -14.85 7.38 -5.93
C LEU A 318 -15.41 8.77 -6.25
N ALA A 319 -15.95 9.44 -5.23
CA ALA A 319 -16.49 10.80 -5.31
C ALA A 319 -15.50 11.86 -4.79
N ALA A 320 -14.33 11.46 -4.31
CA ALA A 320 -13.29 12.34 -3.77
C ALA A 320 -11.91 11.75 -4.04
N PRO A 321 -10.82 12.56 -4.03
CA PRO A 321 -9.47 12.08 -4.27
C PRO A 321 -8.88 11.31 -3.07
N CYS A 322 -9.70 10.81 -2.17
CA CYS A 322 -9.34 10.03 -0.99
C CYS A 322 -10.28 8.83 -0.83
N PHE A 323 -9.89 7.88 -0.02
CA PHE A 323 -10.74 6.73 0.27
C PHE A 323 -11.83 7.11 1.27
N TYR A 324 -13.07 6.76 1.00
CA TYR A 324 -14.27 7.26 1.67
C TYR A 324 -14.34 7.05 3.18
N THR A 325 -13.56 6.12 3.75
CA THR A 325 -13.49 5.90 5.20
C THR A 325 -12.35 6.65 5.89
N GLN A 326 -11.43 7.27 5.14
CA GLN A 326 -10.35 8.05 5.73
C GLN A 326 -10.92 9.27 6.47
N PHE A 327 -10.37 9.57 7.63
CA PHE A 327 -10.72 10.78 8.37
C PHE A 327 -10.59 12.01 7.45
N GLY A 328 -11.59 12.87 7.45
CA GLY A 328 -11.60 14.09 6.65
C GLY A 328 -11.88 13.90 5.16
N CYS A 329 -12.08 12.66 4.68
CA CYS A 329 -12.47 12.42 3.30
C CYS A 329 -13.94 12.78 3.04
N PHE A 330 -14.18 14.05 2.75
CA PHE A 330 -15.50 14.54 2.38
C PHE A 330 -15.95 13.98 1.02
N GLN A 331 -17.13 13.37 0.97
CA GLN A 331 -17.69 12.86 -0.28
C GLN A 331 -18.39 13.99 -1.04
N TYR A 332 -17.83 14.35 -2.19
CA TYR A 332 -18.31 15.44 -3.01
C TYR A 332 -19.67 15.11 -3.65
N ALA A 333 -20.66 15.99 -3.49
CA ALA A 333 -22.02 15.71 -3.92
C ALA A 333 -22.23 15.80 -5.45
N ALA A 334 -21.51 16.70 -6.13
CA ALA A 334 -21.61 16.82 -7.58
C ALA A 334 -20.88 15.66 -8.26
N LYS A 335 -21.59 14.98 -9.16
CA LYS A 335 -21.05 13.82 -9.87
C LYS A 335 -20.70 14.22 -11.29
N TYR A 336 -19.52 13.82 -11.74
CA TYR A 336 -19.12 13.89 -13.15
C TYR A 336 -19.53 12.57 -13.80
N GLU A 337 -20.79 12.47 -14.20
CA GLU A 337 -21.32 11.29 -14.89
C GLU A 337 -20.85 11.27 -16.33
N PHE A 338 -20.80 10.09 -16.93
CA PHE A 338 -20.46 9.92 -18.32
C PHE A 338 -21.52 10.61 -19.21
N ASP A 339 -21.11 11.63 -19.94
CA ASP A 339 -21.95 12.42 -20.84
C ASP A 339 -21.10 13.00 -21.98
N LEU A 340 -21.08 12.30 -23.10
CA LEU A 340 -20.31 12.72 -24.28
C LEU A 340 -20.85 14.02 -24.92
N ALA A 341 -22.15 14.28 -24.82
CA ALA A 341 -22.73 15.51 -25.39
C ALA A 341 -22.23 16.71 -24.57
N LYS A 342 -22.29 16.61 -23.24
CA LYS A 342 -21.76 17.62 -22.33
C LYS A 342 -20.26 17.81 -22.47
N ALA A 343 -19.52 16.71 -22.62
CA ALA A 343 -18.07 16.75 -22.83
C ALA A 343 -17.69 17.51 -24.09
N LYS A 344 -18.35 17.23 -25.23
CA LYS A 344 -18.14 17.95 -26.50
C LYS A 344 -18.55 19.43 -26.43
N GLN A 345 -19.65 19.73 -25.74
CA GLN A 345 -20.09 21.11 -25.50
C GLN A 345 -19.01 21.89 -24.75
N LEU A 346 -18.49 21.34 -23.64
CA LEU A 346 -17.45 21.98 -22.85
C LEU A 346 -16.14 22.20 -23.63
N MET A 347 -15.77 21.26 -24.51
CA MET A 347 -14.61 21.41 -25.41
C MET A 347 -14.80 22.55 -26.37
N ALA A 348 -16.00 22.69 -26.98
CA ALA A 348 -16.31 23.78 -27.89
C ALA A 348 -16.35 25.16 -27.17
N GLU A 349 -16.96 25.21 -25.98
CA GLU A 349 -16.98 26.40 -25.14
C GLU A 349 -15.60 26.88 -24.71
N ALA A 350 -14.67 25.92 -24.53
CA ALA A 350 -13.28 26.20 -24.21
C ALA A 350 -12.42 26.59 -25.43
N GLY A 351 -12.99 26.54 -26.66
CA GLY A 351 -12.27 26.87 -27.89
C GLY A 351 -11.56 25.70 -28.57
N TYR A 352 -11.82 24.47 -28.14
CA TYR A 352 -11.17 23.26 -28.66
C TYR A 352 -12.18 22.26 -29.28
N PRO A 353 -13.08 22.67 -30.21
CA PRO A 353 -14.10 21.78 -30.77
C PRO A 353 -13.49 20.54 -31.52
N ASN A 354 -12.28 20.69 -32.06
CA ASN A 354 -11.55 19.63 -32.74
C ASN A 354 -10.54 18.90 -31.84
N GLY A 355 -10.53 19.22 -30.53
CA GLY A 355 -9.60 18.65 -29.57
C GLY A 355 -8.17 19.18 -29.69
N PHE A 356 -7.22 18.45 -29.09
CA PHE A 356 -5.80 18.82 -29.04
C PHE A 356 -4.91 17.59 -28.76
N ASP A 357 -3.62 17.76 -28.98
CA ASP A 357 -2.62 16.75 -28.66
C ASP A 357 -2.03 16.96 -27.27
N THR A 358 -1.84 15.89 -26.48
CA THR A 358 -1.27 15.96 -25.13
C THR A 358 -0.53 14.68 -24.77
N GLY A 359 0.21 14.69 -23.64
CA GLY A 359 0.83 13.50 -23.06
C GLY A 359 -0.06 12.88 -21.97
N LEU A 360 -0.19 11.55 -21.97
CA LEU A 360 -0.76 10.76 -20.88
C LEU A 360 0.35 9.90 -20.29
N TYR A 361 0.75 10.18 -19.06
CA TYR A 361 1.81 9.47 -18.36
C TYR A 361 1.23 8.49 -17.37
N ALA A 362 1.73 7.25 -17.37
CA ALA A 362 1.22 6.19 -16.50
C ALA A 362 2.29 5.15 -16.18
N PHE A 363 2.11 4.41 -15.07
CA PHE A 363 2.98 3.31 -14.67
C PHE A 363 2.22 1.99 -14.44
N ARG A 364 0.88 2.04 -14.56
CA ARG A 364 0.02 0.87 -14.36
C ARG A 364 -0.25 0.13 -15.69
N GLU A 365 -1.07 -0.91 -15.61
CA GLU A 365 -1.43 -1.80 -16.72
C GLU A 365 -1.75 -1.04 -18.01
N ARG A 366 -1.04 -1.39 -19.08
CA ARG A 366 -1.17 -0.73 -20.39
C ARG A 366 -2.62 -0.73 -20.90
N LYS A 367 -3.36 -1.83 -20.71
CA LYS A 367 -4.77 -1.94 -21.12
C LYS A 367 -5.69 -0.89 -20.47
N TRP A 368 -5.39 -0.47 -19.24
CA TRP A 368 -6.14 0.59 -18.57
C TRP A 368 -5.86 1.96 -19.19
N VAL A 369 -4.61 2.21 -19.53
CA VAL A 369 -4.18 3.48 -20.12
C VAL A 369 -4.71 3.61 -21.56
N ASP A 370 -4.72 2.51 -22.33
CA ASP A 370 -5.29 2.46 -23.68
C ASP A 370 -6.80 2.76 -23.66
N ALA A 371 -7.54 2.22 -22.69
CA ALA A 371 -8.96 2.52 -22.50
C ALA A 371 -9.20 4.01 -22.19
N LEU A 372 -8.40 4.59 -21.28
CA LEU A 372 -8.49 6.03 -20.97
C LEU A 372 -8.20 6.91 -22.18
N ALA A 373 -7.14 6.60 -22.94
CA ALA A 373 -6.83 7.31 -24.17
C ALA A 373 -7.95 7.16 -25.21
N GLY A 374 -8.61 6.00 -25.25
CA GLY A 374 -9.79 5.74 -26.07
C GLY A 374 -10.96 6.67 -25.72
N TYR A 375 -11.30 6.78 -24.43
CA TYR A 375 -12.33 7.70 -23.96
C TYR A 375 -12.00 9.16 -24.32
N MET A 376 -10.78 9.61 -24.06
CA MET A 376 -10.32 10.98 -24.37
C MET A 376 -10.44 11.30 -25.88
N ARG A 377 -10.16 10.30 -26.75
CA ARG A 377 -10.25 10.46 -28.20
C ARG A 377 -11.67 10.75 -28.67
N THR A 378 -12.72 10.29 -27.96
CA THR A 378 -14.13 10.55 -28.32
C THR A 378 -14.51 12.04 -28.34
N ILE A 379 -13.71 12.87 -27.64
CA ILE A 379 -13.85 14.33 -27.57
C ILE A 379 -12.69 15.05 -28.27
N GLY A 380 -11.90 14.34 -29.10
CA GLY A 380 -10.80 14.91 -29.87
C GLY A 380 -9.50 15.10 -29.10
N VAL A 381 -9.40 14.68 -27.83
CA VAL A 381 -8.14 14.72 -27.08
C VAL A 381 -7.27 13.53 -27.48
N ARG A 382 -6.18 13.81 -28.20
CA ARG A 382 -5.23 12.81 -28.72
C ARG A 382 -4.07 12.65 -27.76
N ALA A 383 -4.24 11.73 -26.81
CA ALA A 383 -3.27 11.48 -25.75
C ALA A 383 -2.16 10.53 -26.23
N LYS A 384 -0.92 11.02 -26.34
CA LYS A 384 0.27 10.17 -26.53
C LYS A 384 0.58 9.46 -25.21
N ILE A 385 0.51 8.15 -25.20
CA ILE A 385 0.76 7.36 -24.01
C ILE A 385 2.27 7.23 -23.76
N ASN A 386 2.69 7.64 -22.56
CA ASN A 386 4.05 7.49 -22.02
C ASN A 386 3.99 6.46 -20.87
N GLN A 387 4.15 5.19 -21.23
CA GLN A 387 4.18 4.08 -20.27
C GLN A 387 5.56 3.99 -19.64
N LEU A 388 5.64 4.08 -18.30
CA LEU A 388 6.90 4.16 -17.55
C LEU A 388 6.92 3.15 -16.40
N GLN A 389 8.10 2.81 -15.92
CA GLN A 389 8.26 2.18 -14.60
C GLN A 389 8.03 3.23 -13.50
N TYR A 390 7.58 2.81 -12.32
CA TYR A 390 7.18 3.70 -11.24
C TYR A 390 8.24 4.76 -10.85
N PRO A 391 9.55 4.44 -10.70
CA PRO A 391 10.55 5.46 -10.39
C PRO A 391 10.66 6.54 -11.47
N ALA A 392 10.64 6.15 -12.76
CA ALA A 392 10.69 7.10 -13.88
C ALA A 392 9.40 7.94 -13.97
N PHE A 393 8.23 7.35 -13.68
CA PHE A 393 6.98 8.07 -13.60
C PHE A 393 7.02 9.13 -12.49
N ARG A 394 7.51 8.78 -11.29
CA ARG A 394 7.70 9.71 -10.17
C ARG A 394 8.63 10.85 -10.54
N ASP A 395 9.77 10.56 -11.17
CA ASP A 395 10.72 11.58 -11.63
C ASP A 395 10.05 12.57 -12.58
N LYS A 396 9.30 12.08 -13.58
CA LYS A 396 8.56 12.95 -14.53
C LYS A 396 7.51 13.81 -13.84
N ASN A 397 6.77 13.28 -12.87
CA ASN A 397 5.84 14.08 -12.07
C ASN A 397 6.59 15.16 -11.27
N HIS A 398 7.64 14.81 -10.54
CA HIS A 398 8.41 15.77 -9.72
C HIS A 398 9.01 16.89 -10.57
N THR A 399 9.52 16.58 -11.77
CA THR A 399 10.04 17.59 -12.71
C THR A 399 8.95 18.41 -13.40
N GLY A 400 7.66 18.06 -13.22
CA GLY A 400 6.53 18.84 -13.70
C GLY A 400 6.22 18.68 -15.20
N VAL A 401 6.77 17.67 -15.87
CA VAL A 401 6.62 17.49 -17.33
C VAL A 401 5.41 16.67 -17.75
N THR A 402 4.52 16.32 -16.81
CA THR A 402 3.37 15.46 -17.06
C THR A 402 2.09 16.27 -17.15
N PRO A 403 1.53 16.55 -18.37
CA PRO A 403 0.28 17.29 -18.50
C PRO A 403 -0.93 16.52 -17.96
N ILE A 404 -1.00 15.21 -18.22
CA ILE A 404 -1.98 14.31 -17.61
C ILE A 404 -1.23 13.12 -17.04
N SER A 405 -1.44 12.80 -15.77
CA SER A 405 -0.93 11.59 -15.15
C SER A 405 -2.07 10.70 -14.64
N PHE A 406 -1.99 9.41 -14.98
CA PHE A 406 -2.86 8.37 -14.45
C PHE A 406 -2.07 7.47 -13.51
N GLY A 407 -2.57 7.35 -12.31
CA GLY A 407 -1.93 6.55 -11.28
C GLY A 407 -2.87 6.15 -10.16
N ASP A 408 -2.30 5.59 -9.13
CA ASP A 408 -3.00 5.26 -7.90
C ASP A 408 -2.08 5.45 -6.71
N TRP A 409 -2.70 5.56 -5.54
CA TRP A 409 -1.95 5.65 -4.29
C TRP A 409 -2.73 5.07 -3.10
N GLY A 410 -2.03 4.33 -2.25
CA GLY A 410 -2.60 3.70 -1.04
C GLY A 410 -2.37 4.48 0.24
N SER A 411 -1.98 5.76 0.18
CA SER A 411 -1.79 6.66 1.34
C SER A 411 -0.89 6.06 2.44
N TYR A 412 0.06 5.18 2.09
CA TYR A 412 0.85 4.38 3.05
C TYR A 412 -0.02 3.64 4.08
N SER A 413 -1.27 3.35 3.73
CA SER A 413 -2.29 2.79 4.63
C SER A 413 -2.67 3.71 5.80
N ILE A 414 -2.39 5.00 5.70
CA ILE A 414 -2.79 6.04 6.68
C ILE A 414 -4.29 6.30 6.54
N ASN A 415 -5.03 6.19 7.65
CA ASN A 415 -6.48 6.42 7.67
C ASN A 415 -6.85 7.89 7.90
N ASP A 416 -6.13 8.80 7.27
CA ASP A 416 -6.33 10.25 7.36
C ASP A 416 -6.11 10.88 5.98
N ALA A 417 -6.98 11.80 5.58
CA ALA A 417 -6.92 12.48 4.28
C ALA A 417 -5.64 13.32 4.13
N SER A 418 -4.96 13.70 5.23
CA SER A 418 -3.67 14.38 5.20
C SER A 418 -2.65 13.68 4.32
N ALA A 419 -2.66 12.34 4.31
CA ALA A 419 -1.71 11.57 3.53
C ALA A 419 -1.81 11.89 2.04
N ILE A 420 -3.00 11.76 1.44
CA ILE A 420 -3.19 11.97 0.01
C ILE A 420 -3.30 13.45 -0.35
N LEU A 421 -4.01 14.24 0.43
CA LEU A 421 -4.16 15.67 0.17
C LEU A 421 -2.84 16.41 0.37
N GLY A 422 -2.10 16.11 1.42
CA GLY A 422 -0.78 16.67 1.69
C GLY A 422 0.25 16.32 0.60
N ASN A 423 0.17 15.10 0.04
CA ASN A 423 1.09 14.70 -1.03
C ASN A 423 0.82 15.46 -2.34
N PHE A 424 -0.43 15.61 -2.76
CA PHE A 424 -0.77 16.10 -4.11
C PHE A 424 -1.25 17.56 -4.17
N PHE A 425 -1.62 18.19 -3.04
CA PHE A 425 -2.32 19.48 -3.04
C PHE A 425 -1.78 20.48 -2.01
N ARG A 426 -0.58 20.27 -1.48
CA ARG A 426 0.03 21.14 -0.45
C ARG A 426 1.26 21.91 -0.94
N GLY A 427 1.47 22.01 -2.23
CA GLY A 427 2.64 22.69 -2.83
C GLY A 427 3.88 21.82 -2.89
N SER A 428 3.74 20.49 -2.82
CA SER A 428 4.81 19.53 -3.05
C SER A 428 5.25 19.48 -4.53
N ALA A 429 6.28 18.69 -4.82
CA ALA A 429 6.67 18.41 -6.20
C ALA A 429 5.59 17.70 -7.03
N ASP A 430 4.62 17.04 -6.35
CA ASP A 430 3.48 16.39 -7.00
C ASP A 430 2.24 17.31 -7.11
N ASP A 431 2.32 18.57 -6.66
CA ASP A 431 1.23 19.53 -6.78
C ASP A 431 1.25 20.23 -8.15
N PHE A 432 0.24 19.95 -8.96
CA PHE A 432 0.03 20.52 -10.30
C PHE A 432 -1.09 21.57 -10.33
N THR A 433 -1.55 22.04 -9.18
CA THR A 433 -2.67 22.97 -9.09
C THR A 433 -2.24 24.43 -9.14
N GLY A 434 -1.16 24.79 -8.46
CA GLY A 434 -0.72 26.17 -8.25
C GLY A 434 -1.70 26.99 -7.40
N ASP A 435 -2.69 26.36 -6.75
CA ASP A 435 -3.79 27.01 -6.04
C ASP A 435 -3.41 27.24 -4.57
N LYS A 436 -3.01 28.47 -4.25
CA LYS A 436 -2.55 28.84 -2.90
C LYS A 436 -3.63 28.69 -1.83
N GLU A 437 -4.89 29.02 -2.16
CA GLU A 437 -6.01 28.88 -1.23
C GLU A 437 -6.26 27.40 -0.87
N LEU A 438 -6.22 26.52 -1.87
CA LEU A 438 -6.27 25.08 -1.66
C LEU A 438 -5.14 24.59 -0.76
N GLN A 439 -3.89 25.05 -1.02
CA GLN A 439 -2.71 24.66 -0.23
C GLN A 439 -2.86 25.06 1.24
N GLU A 440 -3.42 26.25 1.53
CA GLU A 440 -3.66 26.70 2.91
C GLU A 440 -4.74 25.85 3.60
N TRP A 441 -5.84 25.50 2.92
CA TRP A 441 -6.85 24.60 3.52
C TRP A 441 -6.27 23.19 3.79
N VAL A 442 -5.49 22.64 2.90
CA VAL A 442 -4.82 21.34 3.15
C VAL A 442 -3.89 21.46 4.35
N LYS A 443 -3.09 22.53 4.43
CA LYS A 443 -2.21 22.79 5.55
C LYS A 443 -2.98 22.95 6.88
N GLU A 444 -4.09 23.68 6.89
CA GLU A 444 -4.95 23.82 8.07
C GLU A 444 -5.50 22.46 8.53
N GLY A 445 -6.00 21.66 7.59
CA GLY A 445 -6.45 20.29 7.86
C GLY A 445 -5.36 19.39 8.44
N ASP A 446 -4.12 19.53 7.94
CA ASP A 446 -2.97 18.75 8.39
C ASP A 446 -2.44 19.17 9.78
N THR A 447 -2.63 20.45 10.19
CA THR A 447 -1.93 21.01 11.35
C THR A 447 -2.84 21.53 12.47
N SER A 448 -4.17 21.62 12.27
CA SER A 448 -5.07 22.05 13.33
C SER A 448 -5.25 20.95 14.40
N ALA A 449 -5.16 21.29 15.68
CA ALA A 449 -5.53 20.41 16.79
C ALA A 449 -7.05 20.20 16.90
N ASP A 450 -7.82 21.16 16.39
CA ASP A 450 -9.28 21.16 16.43
C ASP A 450 -9.83 20.25 15.30
N LYS A 451 -10.49 19.18 15.71
CA LYS A 451 -11.05 18.17 14.78
C LYS A 451 -12.07 18.77 13.81
N ASP A 452 -12.91 19.69 14.27
CA ASP A 452 -13.97 20.28 13.44
C ASP A 452 -13.38 21.26 12.43
N LYS A 453 -12.34 22.01 12.82
CA LYS A 453 -11.57 22.83 11.86
C LYS A 453 -10.89 21.97 10.82
N ARG A 454 -10.28 20.85 11.22
CA ARG A 454 -9.69 19.90 10.26
C ARG A 454 -10.72 19.39 9.24
N LEU A 455 -11.89 18.98 9.73
CA LEU A 455 -12.98 18.49 8.86
C LEU A 455 -13.48 19.57 7.90
N ALA A 456 -13.63 20.80 8.39
CA ALA A 456 -14.04 21.94 7.57
C ALA A 456 -12.99 22.29 6.49
N ALA A 457 -11.72 22.33 6.87
CA ALA A 457 -10.61 22.61 5.97
C ALA A 457 -10.48 21.54 4.87
N TYR A 458 -10.54 20.27 5.20
CA TYR A 458 -10.52 19.18 4.19
C TYR A 458 -11.78 19.21 3.29
N LYS A 459 -12.96 19.53 3.84
CA LYS A 459 -14.16 19.71 3.03
C LYS A 459 -13.98 20.83 2.00
N ASN A 460 -13.45 21.99 2.40
CA ASN A 460 -13.17 23.10 1.50
C ASN A 460 -12.14 22.69 0.43
N ALA A 461 -11.05 22.04 0.85
CA ALA A 461 -10.00 21.55 -0.05
C ALA A 461 -10.57 20.57 -1.10
N ILE A 462 -11.31 19.54 -0.66
CA ILE A 462 -11.89 18.53 -1.57
C ILE A 462 -12.91 19.18 -2.51
N THR A 463 -13.76 20.06 -2.00
CA THR A 463 -14.72 20.81 -2.82
C THR A 463 -13.98 21.59 -3.92
N ARG A 464 -12.92 22.33 -3.57
CA ARG A 464 -12.11 23.07 -4.53
C ARG A 464 -11.44 22.18 -5.57
N ILE A 465 -10.86 21.04 -5.14
CA ILE A 465 -10.24 20.06 -6.06
C ILE A 465 -11.26 19.58 -7.09
N MET A 466 -12.45 19.23 -6.64
CA MET A 466 -13.51 18.71 -7.50
C MET A 466 -14.13 19.80 -8.39
N ASP A 467 -14.42 21.00 -7.84
CA ASP A 467 -14.96 22.11 -8.61
C ASP A 467 -14.01 22.60 -9.70
N ARG A 468 -12.72 22.60 -9.42
CA ARG A 468 -11.67 22.97 -10.37
C ARG A 468 -11.19 21.79 -11.21
N MET A 469 -11.67 20.57 -10.92
CA MET A 469 -11.24 19.33 -11.58
C MET A 469 -9.70 19.22 -11.64
N TYR A 470 -9.04 19.44 -10.53
CA TYR A 470 -7.58 19.26 -10.43
C TYR A 470 -7.21 17.80 -10.46
N ALA A 471 -8.06 16.96 -9.88
CA ALA A 471 -7.99 15.52 -9.95
C ALA A 471 -9.34 14.94 -10.32
N LEU A 472 -9.36 13.92 -11.17
CA LEU A 472 -10.53 13.07 -11.38
C LEU A 472 -10.32 11.78 -10.55
N PRO A 473 -11.04 11.59 -9.44
CA PRO A 473 -11.06 10.33 -8.73
C PRO A 473 -11.63 9.25 -9.64
N MET A 474 -10.95 8.13 -9.77
CA MET A 474 -11.39 7.03 -10.62
C MET A 474 -12.16 5.99 -9.81
N ASN A 475 -11.43 5.20 -9.06
CA ASN A 475 -11.99 4.04 -8.35
C ASN A 475 -11.17 3.66 -7.13
N SER A 476 -11.80 2.95 -6.18
CA SER A 476 -11.05 2.12 -5.23
C SER A 476 -10.50 0.89 -5.95
N TYR A 477 -9.47 0.29 -5.38
CA TYR A 477 -8.92 -0.95 -5.92
C TYR A 477 -9.50 -2.15 -5.16
N SER A 478 -9.85 -3.18 -5.91
CA SER A 478 -10.10 -4.50 -5.37
C SER A 478 -8.91 -5.40 -5.69
N ILE A 479 -8.40 -6.07 -4.67
CA ILE A 479 -7.33 -7.05 -4.79
C ILE A 479 -7.93 -8.44 -4.67
N TYR A 480 -7.63 -9.31 -5.62
CA TYR A 480 -7.98 -10.71 -5.56
C TYR A 480 -6.81 -11.51 -4.98
N TYR A 481 -7.15 -12.33 -3.98
CA TYR A 481 -6.25 -13.27 -3.32
C TYR A 481 -6.66 -14.68 -3.67
N ALA A 482 -5.72 -15.52 -4.11
CA ALA A 482 -5.95 -16.95 -4.28
C ALA A 482 -5.13 -17.72 -3.24
N TYR A 483 -5.76 -18.70 -2.59
CA TYR A 483 -5.15 -19.40 -1.48
C TYR A 483 -5.71 -20.82 -1.33
N THR A 484 -4.95 -21.67 -0.63
CA THR A 484 -5.43 -23.01 -0.27
C THR A 484 -6.65 -22.91 0.66
N SER A 485 -7.68 -23.68 0.40
CA SER A 485 -8.93 -23.65 1.18
C SER A 485 -8.75 -24.07 2.65
N ASP A 486 -7.63 -24.70 3.00
CA ASP A 486 -7.23 -25.04 4.36
C ASP A 486 -6.72 -23.84 5.17
N LEU A 487 -6.45 -22.69 4.52
CA LEU A 487 -6.00 -21.48 5.20
C LEU A 487 -7.22 -20.66 5.66
N ASN A 488 -7.25 -20.27 6.94
CA ASN A 488 -8.11 -19.21 7.45
C ASN A 488 -7.55 -17.86 6.98
N PHE A 489 -7.89 -17.53 5.73
CA PHE A 489 -7.45 -16.29 5.09
C PHE A 489 -8.43 -15.16 5.33
N ARG A 490 -7.89 -13.93 5.44
CA ARG A 490 -8.65 -12.69 5.49
C ARG A 490 -7.91 -11.57 4.76
N SER A 491 -8.64 -10.80 3.94
CA SER A 491 -8.15 -9.57 3.34
C SER A 491 -8.39 -8.37 4.26
N TYR A 492 -7.61 -7.30 4.10
CA TYR A 492 -7.71 -6.08 4.89
C TYR A 492 -7.72 -4.85 3.98
N ARG A 493 -8.50 -3.82 4.37
CA ARG A 493 -8.67 -2.58 3.57
C ARG A 493 -7.37 -1.78 3.42
N ASP A 494 -6.46 -1.89 4.36
CA ASP A 494 -5.16 -1.21 4.31
C ASP A 494 -4.11 -1.93 3.42
N GLU A 495 -4.50 -2.98 2.70
CA GLU A 495 -3.64 -3.80 1.84
C GLU A 495 -2.47 -4.46 2.58
N ILE A 496 -2.58 -4.69 3.87
CA ILE A 496 -1.51 -5.31 4.66
C ILE A 496 -1.96 -6.70 5.12
N PRO A 497 -1.65 -7.77 4.39
CA PRO A 497 -1.84 -9.14 4.87
C PRO A 497 -1.12 -9.33 6.21
N ARG A 498 -1.85 -9.87 7.19
CA ARG A 498 -1.35 -10.09 8.54
C ARG A 498 -1.12 -11.58 8.77
N TYR A 499 -0.01 -12.10 8.25
CA TYR A 499 0.28 -13.54 8.31
C TYR A 499 0.29 -14.07 9.74
N TYR A 500 0.60 -13.23 10.72
CA TYR A 500 0.56 -13.57 12.13
C TYR A 500 -0.87 -13.78 12.68
N LEU A 501 -1.91 -13.40 11.93
CA LEU A 501 -3.33 -13.67 12.24
C LEU A 501 -3.90 -14.84 11.46
N TYR A 502 -3.14 -15.42 10.53
CA TYR A 502 -3.61 -16.57 9.76
C TYR A 502 -3.39 -17.86 10.54
N SER A 503 -4.21 -18.85 10.24
CA SER A 503 -4.15 -20.19 10.84
C SER A 503 -4.59 -21.25 9.85
N TRP A 504 -4.18 -22.48 10.08
CA TRP A 504 -4.75 -23.62 9.38
C TRP A 504 -6.13 -23.98 9.97
N LYS A 505 -7.04 -24.44 9.09
CA LYS A 505 -8.34 -25.00 9.48
C LYS A 505 -8.20 -26.39 10.07
#